data_dc23f960e7d727b66e74680a9b4197c7
#
_entry.id   dc23f960e7d727b66e74680a9b4197c7
#
_cell.length_a   1.000
_cell.length_b   1.000
_cell.length_c   1.000
_cell.angle_alpha   90.00
_cell.angle_beta   90.00
_cell.angle_gamma   90.00
#
_symmetry.space_group_name_H-M   'P 1'
#
loop_
_entity.id
_entity.type
_entity.pdbx_description
1 polymer ?
#
loop_
_entity_poly.entity_id
_entity_poly.type
_entity_poly.pdbx_seq_one_letter_code
_entity_poly.pdbx_strand_id
1 'polypeptide(L)'
;EISCSLVGSEMCIRDRVTDMSVVQCYDFFDKLTLTERESFIAERIVKEIKDRLGFLKSVGLEYLTLSRSAGTLSGGESQRIRLATQIGSSLVGVLYILDEPSIGLHQRDNDKLIATLKRLRDLGNTLIVVEHDEDTMRAADFIVDVGPYAGVHGGEIICAGTVQDVMNCERSITGAYLSGRRKVPVPETRRAGSGKLLTVHGAKENNLKGIDVSIPLGTFTCVTGVSGSGKSSLVNQIIYKYLAAKLNRARTRPGAFDSIEGDEYLDKIIAIDQSPIGRTPRSNPATYTGVFNDIRDLFAETNDAKMHGYTSGRFSFNVKGGRCEACEGDGIIKIEMHFLPDVYVPCEVCKGKRYNRETLEVKYKGKNIYDVLEMTVDEGVEFFSNHPKIYRKLLTLQEVGLGYVKIGQPATTLSGGEAQRVKLAAELSKRSTGKTIYVLDEPTTGLHTADVHKLLEVLERLTDGGNTVLVIEHNLDVIKTADYLIDLGPEGGDKGGTLVCCGTPEEVAACDKSYTGRYLKPMLSK
;
A
#
# COMPACT_ATOMS: atom_id res chain seq x y z
N GLU A 1 22.31 41.02 24.48
CA GLU A 1 21.75 41.43 23.14
C GLU A 1 22.56 40.82 21.98
N ILE A 2 23.90 40.80 22.03
CA ILE A 2 24.74 40.22 20.96
C ILE A 2 24.59 38.69 20.86
N SER A 3 24.36 37.97 21.94
CA SER A 3 24.15 36.52 21.93
C SER A 3 22.82 36.11 21.31
N CYS A 4 21.76 36.90 21.49
CA CYS A 4 20.46 36.62 20.89
C CYS A 4 20.45 36.83 19.36
N SER A 5 21.18 37.81 18.84
CA SER A 5 21.27 38.04 17.39
C SER A 5 22.09 36.97 16.65
N LEU A 6 23.17 36.46 17.31
CA LEU A 6 23.98 35.36 16.78
C LEU A 6 23.19 34.03 16.73
N VAL A 7 22.49 33.68 17.81
CA VAL A 7 21.62 32.49 17.86
C VAL A 7 20.50 32.59 16.82
N GLY A 8 19.89 33.76 16.63
CA GLY A 8 18.87 33.96 15.61
C GLY A 8 19.42 33.79 14.19
N SER A 9 20.64 34.29 13.90
CA SER A 9 21.24 34.15 12.56
C SER A 9 21.69 32.71 12.27
N GLU A 10 22.22 31.99 13.24
CA GLU A 10 22.61 30.57 13.10
C GLU A 10 21.38 29.69 12.89
N MET A 11 20.27 29.92 13.60
CA MET A 11 19.01 29.22 13.37
C MET A 11 18.51 29.49 11.93
N CYS A 12 18.51 30.72 11.46
CA CYS A 12 18.10 31.06 10.09
C CYS A 12 18.97 30.42 9.00
N ILE A 13 20.27 30.23 9.26
CA ILE A 13 21.19 29.57 8.33
C ILE A 13 20.86 28.06 8.27
N ARG A 14 20.71 27.43 9.42
CA ARG A 14 20.37 26.01 9.51
C ARG A 14 19.05 25.70 8.87
N ASP A 15 18.02 26.50 9.14
CA ASP A 15 16.68 26.35 8.55
C ASP A 15 16.74 26.45 7.02
N ARG A 16 17.47 27.44 6.48
CA ARG A 16 17.65 27.57 5.03
C ARG A 16 18.31 26.36 4.39
N VAL A 17 19.31 25.77 5.04
CA VAL A 17 19.97 24.56 4.51
C VAL A 17 19.06 23.35 4.63
N THR A 18 18.31 23.20 5.73
CA THR A 18 17.40 22.08 5.92
C THR A 18 16.16 22.15 5.04
N ASP A 19 15.75 23.34 4.60
CA ASP A 19 14.65 23.55 3.64
C ASP A 19 15.04 23.25 2.19
N MET A 20 16.34 23.12 1.91
CA MET A 20 16.80 22.65 0.60
C MET A 20 16.39 21.19 0.41
N SER A 21 16.07 20.82 -0.85
CA SER A 21 15.98 19.40 -1.20
C SER A 21 17.35 18.71 -1.09
N VAL A 22 17.36 17.38 -0.94
CA VAL A 22 18.59 16.59 -0.86
C VAL A 22 19.55 16.91 -2.01
N VAL A 23 19.03 17.05 -3.25
CA VAL A 23 19.87 17.39 -4.40
C VAL A 23 20.41 18.81 -4.30
N GLN A 24 19.60 19.78 -3.90
CA GLN A 24 20.06 21.18 -3.73
C GLN A 24 21.11 21.28 -2.62
N CYS A 25 20.87 20.57 -1.52
CA CYS A 25 21.81 20.52 -0.39
C CYS A 25 23.14 19.85 -0.79
N TYR A 26 23.08 18.73 -1.55
CA TYR A 26 24.28 18.08 -2.10
C TYR A 26 25.07 19.02 -2.99
N ASP A 27 24.41 19.70 -3.94
CA ASP A 27 25.03 20.64 -4.86
C ASP A 27 25.63 21.87 -4.14
N PHE A 28 24.97 22.32 -3.05
CA PHE A 28 25.49 23.39 -2.19
C PHE A 28 26.83 22.99 -1.56
N PHE A 29 26.90 21.81 -0.92
CA PHE A 29 28.14 21.34 -0.30
C PHE A 29 29.22 20.96 -1.33
N ASP A 30 28.82 20.57 -2.54
CA ASP A 30 29.78 20.25 -3.62
C ASP A 30 30.45 21.49 -4.19
N LYS A 31 29.73 22.62 -4.27
CA LYS A 31 30.21 23.90 -4.78
C LYS A 31 30.78 24.83 -3.69
N LEU A 32 30.80 24.36 -2.45
CA LEU A 32 31.26 25.16 -1.31
C LEU A 32 32.75 25.47 -1.43
N THR A 33 33.07 26.75 -1.56
CA THR A 33 34.46 27.24 -1.59
C THR A 33 34.87 27.69 -0.19
N LEU A 34 35.88 27.05 0.36
CA LEU A 34 36.41 27.33 1.69
C LEU A 34 37.84 27.87 1.58
N THR A 35 38.24 28.70 2.52
CA THR A 35 39.65 29.08 2.72
C THR A 35 40.48 27.88 3.18
N GLU A 36 41.79 27.91 3.04
CA GLU A 36 42.67 26.80 3.47
C GLU A 36 42.45 26.40 4.94
N ARG A 37 42.24 27.37 5.82
CA ARG A 37 41.97 27.13 7.25
C ARG A 37 40.61 26.48 7.47
N GLU A 38 39.59 26.96 6.82
CA GLU A 38 38.23 26.39 6.86
C GLU A 38 38.18 24.99 6.26
N SER A 39 38.89 24.77 5.16
CA SER A 39 39.00 23.46 4.51
C SER A 39 39.60 22.42 5.46
N PHE A 40 40.70 22.77 6.17
CA PHE A 40 41.32 21.89 7.13
C PHE A 40 40.38 21.47 8.27
N ILE A 41 39.51 22.36 8.73
CA ILE A 41 38.55 22.10 9.80
C ILE A 41 37.33 21.30 9.25
N ALA A 42 36.82 21.66 8.08
CA ALA A 42 35.53 21.21 7.56
C ALA A 42 35.62 19.96 6.65
N GLU A 43 36.83 19.60 6.17
CA GLU A 43 37.01 18.54 5.15
C GLU A 43 36.29 17.22 5.50
N ARG A 44 36.52 16.72 6.72
CA ARG A 44 35.90 15.47 7.18
C ARG A 44 34.37 15.60 7.32
N ILE A 45 33.90 16.75 7.82
CA ILE A 45 32.49 17.02 8.07
C ILE A 45 31.75 17.14 6.72
N VAL A 46 32.30 17.93 5.79
CA VAL A 46 31.71 18.13 4.46
C VAL A 46 31.69 16.83 3.68
N LYS A 47 32.75 16.03 3.76
CA LYS A 47 32.80 14.69 3.15
C LYS A 47 31.67 13.80 3.69
N GLU A 48 31.53 13.68 5.01
CA GLU A 48 30.48 12.87 5.64
C GLU A 48 29.06 13.33 5.25
N ILE A 49 28.83 14.66 5.22
CA ILE A 49 27.54 15.23 4.77
C ILE A 49 27.28 14.85 3.31
N LYS A 50 28.26 15.02 2.42
CA LYS A 50 28.13 14.69 1.00
C LYS A 50 27.88 13.19 0.79
N ASP A 51 28.57 12.33 1.53
CA ASP A 51 28.38 10.90 1.45
C ASP A 51 26.94 10.51 1.83
N ARG A 52 26.42 11.03 2.95
CA ARG A 52 25.04 10.78 3.40
C ARG A 52 23.99 11.34 2.46
N LEU A 53 24.17 12.55 1.95
CA LEU A 53 23.28 13.12 0.94
C LEU A 53 23.34 12.33 -0.37
N GLY A 54 24.53 11.87 -0.76
CA GLY A 54 24.76 10.99 -1.91
C GLY A 54 23.98 9.67 -1.81
N PHE A 55 23.93 9.08 -0.61
CA PHE A 55 23.13 7.86 -0.36
C PHE A 55 21.64 8.13 -0.48
N LEU A 56 21.12 9.23 0.12
CA LEU A 56 19.71 9.61 -0.05
C LEU A 56 19.36 9.82 -1.53
N LYS A 57 20.26 10.41 -2.31
CA LYS A 57 20.10 10.59 -3.75
C LYS A 57 20.08 9.23 -4.49
N SER A 58 20.96 8.29 -4.12
CA SER A 58 21.07 6.98 -4.77
C SER A 58 19.84 6.08 -4.56
N VAL A 59 19.06 6.31 -3.49
CA VAL A 59 17.80 5.58 -3.24
C VAL A 59 16.56 6.34 -3.73
N GLY A 60 16.72 7.37 -4.58
CA GLY A 60 15.61 8.09 -5.20
C GLY A 60 14.88 9.07 -4.28
N LEU A 61 15.54 9.58 -3.22
CA LEU A 61 14.99 10.56 -2.28
C LEU A 61 15.50 11.98 -2.52
N GLU A 62 15.97 12.27 -3.71
CA GLU A 62 16.57 13.55 -4.09
C GLU A 62 15.66 14.77 -3.95
N TYR A 63 14.35 14.55 -3.99
CA TYR A 63 13.31 15.59 -3.88
C TYR A 63 12.92 15.96 -2.46
N LEU A 64 13.25 15.14 -1.46
CA LEU A 64 12.90 15.40 -0.05
C LEU A 64 13.70 16.57 0.50
N THR A 65 13.07 17.40 1.36
CA THR A 65 13.75 18.38 2.18
C THR A 65 14.17 17.75 3.51
N LEU A 66 15.30 18.20 4.06
CA LEU A 66 15.80 17.68 5.36
C LEU A 66 14.90 18.11 6.53
N SER A 67 14.16 19.23 6.39
CA SER A 67 13.19 19.75 7.37
C SER A 67 11.86 18.98 7.38
N ARG A 68 11.62 18.08 6.40
CA ARG A 68 10.33 17.39 6.27
C ARG A 68 10.02 16.53 7.48
N SER A 69 8.86 16.74 8.08
CA SER A 69 8.40 15.97 9.25
C SER A 69 8.26 14.48 8.92
N ALA A 70 8.80 13.61 9.78
CA ALA A 70 8.72 12.16 9.62
C ALA A 70 7.28 11.62 9.51
N GLY A 71 6.32 12.27 10.17
CA GLY A 71 4.91 11.89 10.10
C GLY A 71 4.24 12.15 8.74
N THR A 72 4.90 12.88 7.83
CA THR A 72 4.41 13.16 6.47
C THR A 72 5.04 12.26 5.40
N LEU A 73 6.00 11.42 5.79
CA LEU A 73 6.67 10.49 4.89
C LEU A 73 5.74 9.30 4.58
N SER A 74 5.77 8.85 3.34
CA SER A 74 5.18 7.57 2.96
C SER A 74 5.95 6.39 3.57
N GLY A 75 5.34 5.21 3.62
CA GLY A 75 6.00 3.99 4.07
C GLY A 75 7.29 3.71 3.30
N GLY A 76 7.25 3.79 1.97
CA GLY A 76 8.41 3.60 1.10
C GLY A 76 9.50 4.67 1.29
N GLU A 77 9.14 5.96 1.47
CA GLU A 77 10.10 7.02 1.78
C GLU A 77 10.83 6.74 3.09
N SER A 78 10.10 6.37 4.15
CA SER A 78 10.66 6.04 5.47
C SER A 78 11.62 4.84 5.40
N GLN A 79 11.26 3.81 4.66
CA GLN A 79 12.08 2.61 4.46
C GLN A 79 13.37 2.95 3.70
N ARG A 80 13.30 3.76 2.65
CA ARG A 80 14.47 4.21 1.88
C ARG A 80 15.40 5.10 2.69
N ILE A 81 14.90 5.94 3.59
CA ILE A 81 15.74 6.71 4.52
C ILE A 81 16.52 5.76 5.43
N ARG A 82 15.88 4.71 5.98
CA ARG A 82 16.55 3.69 6.77
C ARG A 82 17.62 2.96 5.95
N LEU A 83 17.29 2.56 4.73
CA LEU A 83 18.21 1.92 3.80
C LEU A 83 19.43 2.83 3.52
N ALA A 84 19.21 4.11 3.19
CA ALA A 84 20.28 5.06 2.97
C ALA A 84 21.21 5.22 4.19
N THR A 85 20.63 5.19 5.40
CA THR A 85 21.39 5.25 6.65
C THR A 85 22.27 4.01 6.86
N GLN A 86 21.76 2.82 6.53
CA GLN A 86 22.50 1.56 6.63
C GLN A 86 23.61 1.48 5.59
N ILE A 87 23.33 1.86 4.35
CA ILE A 87 24.32 1.93 3.26
C ILE A 87 25.44 2.93 3.59
N GLY A 88 25.08 4.06 4.20
CA GLY A 88 26.01 5.13 4.58
C GLY A 88 27.10 4.70 5.56
N SER A 89 26.94 3.59 6.25
CA SER A 89 27.95 3.06 7.15
C SER A 89 29.17 2.47 6.42
N SER A 90 29.09 2.24 5.10
CA SER A 90 30.14 1.64 4.25
C SER A 90 30.77 0.38 4.86
N LEU A 91 30.00 -0.39 5.63
CA LEU A 91 30.46 -1.63 6.25
C LEU A 91 30.71 -2.70 5.17
N VAL A 92 31.74 -3.48 5.36
CA VAL A 92 32.14 -4.59 4.49
C VAL A 92 32.01 -5.90 5.27
N GLY A 93 31.58 -6.98 4.58
CA GLY A 93 31.39 -8.28 5.21
C GLY A 93 30.14 -8.37 6.07
N VAL A 94 29.14 -7.54 5.82
CA VAL A 94 27.86 -7.47 6.57
C VAL A 94 26.76 -8.20 5.78
N LEU A 95 25.84 -8.82 6.52
CA LEU A 95 24.59 -9.33 5.99
C LEU A 95 23.50 -8.25 6.09
N TYR A 96 23.00 -7.80 4.96
CA TYR A 96 21.83 -6.91 4.86
C TYR A 96 20.58 -7.74 4.57
N ILE A 97 19.52 -7.52 5.36
CA ILE A 97 18.20 -8.11 5.14
C ILE A 97 17.23 -6.97 4.84
N LEU A 98 16.64 -6.99 3.66
CA LEU A 98 15.75 -5.97 3.14
C LEU A 98 14.40 -6.58 2.82
N ASP A 99 13.34 -5.96 3.31
CA ASP A 99 11.96 -6.38 3.08
C ASP A 99 11.29 -5.37 2.14
N GLU A 100 11.01 -5.81 0.91
CA GLU A 100 10.35 -5.06 -0.16
C GLU A 100 10.89 -3.63 -0.35
N PRO A 101 12.19 -3.43 -0.59
CA PRO A 101 12.77 -2.09 -0.71
C PRO A 101 12.31 -1.30 -1.93
N SER A 102 11.69 -1.95 -2.93
CA SER A 102 11.13 -1.32 -4.14
C SER A 102 9.74 -0.69 -3.95
N ILE A 103 9.12 -0.86 -2.76
CA ILE A 103 7.76 -0.36 -2.49
C ILE A 103 7.58 1.12 -2.86
N GLY A 104 6.52 1.40 -3.65
CA GLY A 104 6.15 2.76 -4.04
C GLY A 104 7.17 3.46 -4.93
N LEU A 105 8.06 2.71 -5.58
CA LEU A 105 9.01 3.24 -6.55
C LEU A 105 8.45 3.21 -7.96
N HIS A 106 8.67 4.32 -8.67
CA HIS A 106 8.59 4.32 -10.13
C HIS A 106 9.77 3.50 -10.70
N GLN A 107 9.60 2.84 -11.86
CA GLN A 107 10.63 1.97 -12.46
C GLN A 107 11.99 2.67 -12.61
N ARG A 108 12.00 3.94 -12.99
CA ARG A 108 13.24 4.74 -13.08
C ARG A 108 13.99 4.81 -11.73
N ASP A 109 13.27 4.92 -10.63
CA ASP A 109 13.88 5.02 -9.29
C ASP A 109 14.25 3.61 -8.78
N ASN A 110 13.53 2.57 -9.22
CA ASN A 110 13.87 1.17 -8.98
C ASN A 110 15.20 0.78 -9.64
N ASP A 111 15.47 1.23 -10.86
CA ASP A 111 16.77 1.05 -11.53
C ASP A 111 17.93 1.60 -10.69
N LYS A 112 17.76 2.77 -10.06
CA LYS A 112 18.75 3.37 -9.15
C LYS A 112 18.94 2.52 -7.90
N LEU A 113 17.85 2.01 -7.32
CA LEU A 113 17.89 1.11 -6.17
C LEU A 113 18.66 -0.17 -6.51
N ILE A 114 18.33 -0.85 -7.60
CA ILE A 114 19.00 -2.07 -8.06
C ILE A 114 20.50 -1.81 -8.26
N ALA A 115 20.88 -0.71 -8.90
CA ALA A 115 22.29 -0.34 -9.07
C ALA A 115 23.00 -0.15 -7.71
N THR A 116 22.31 0.41 -6.73
CA THR A 116 22.83 0.62 -5.38
C THR A 116 23.00 -0.71 -4.63
N LEU A 117 22.04 -1.63 -4.73
CA LEU A 117 22.12 -2.97 -4.14
C LEU A 117 23.27 -3.77 -4.74
N LYS A 118 23.45 -3.74 -6.06
CA LYS A 118 24.60 -4.38 -6.75
C LYS A 118 25.93 -3.81 -6.26
N ARG A 119 26.04 -2.49 -6.10
CA ARG A 119 27.24 -1.86 -5.56
C ARG A 119 27.55 -2.32 -4.14
N LEU A 120 26.54 -2.47 -3.26
CA LEU A 120 26.72 -3.00 -1.92
C LEU A 120 27.25 -4.44 -1.93
N ARG A 121 26.69 -5.30 -2.79
CA ARG A 121 27.16 -6.65 -2.99
C ARG A 121 28.62 -6.66 -3.44
N ASP A 122 28.97 -5.85 -4.40
CA ASP A 122 30.32 -5.79 -5.00
C ASP A 122 31.38 -5.28 -4.00
N LEU A 123 30.95 -4.61 -2.91
CA LEU A 123 31.80 -4.28 -1.77
C LEU A 123 32.09 -5.47 -0.84
N GLY A 124 31.61 -6.66 -1.15
CA GLY A 124 31.84 -7.88 -0.35
C GLY A 124 30.77 -8.13 0.72
N ASN A 125 29.60 -7.55 0.58
CA ASN A 125 28.46 -7.79 1.47
C ASN A 125 27.54 -8.91 0.92
N THR A 126 26.78 -9.52 1.82
CA THR A 126 25.70 -10.42 1.47
C THR A 126 24.35 -9.69 1.62
N LEU A 127 23.50 -9.77 0.60
CA LEU A 127 22.17 -9.16 0.63
C LEU A 127 21.12 -10.26 0.52
N ILE A 128 20.16 -10.27 1.44
CA ILE A 128 18.91 -11.04 1.35
C ILE A 128 17.80 -10.02 1.15
N VAL A 129 17.09 -10.14 0.03
CA VAL A 129 16.01 -9.22 -0.34
C VAL A 129 14.73 -10.02 -0.52
N VAL A 130 13.69 -9.67 0.23
CA VAL A 130 12.33 -10.17 -0.01
C VAL A 130 11.70 -9.23 -1.02
N GLU A 131 11.29 -9.73 -2.18
CA GLU A 131 10.79 -8.90 -3.27
C GLU A 131 9.74 -9.57 -4.13
N HIS A 132 8.89 -8.73 -4.73
CA HIS A 132 7.89 -9.12 -5.71
C HIS A 132 8.10 -8.43 -7.07
N ASP A 133 9.02 -7.45 -7.13
CA ASP A 133 9.36 -6.73 -8.34
C ASP A 133 10.17 -7.59 -9.32
N GLU A 134 9.73 -7.65 -10.58
CA GLU A 134 10.33 -8.49 -11.61
C GLU A 134 11.78 -8.08 -11.93
N ASP A 135 12.06 -6.76 -12.02
CA ASP A 135 13.38 -6.25 -12.39
C ASP A 135 14.39 -6.53 -11.28
N THR A 136 13.99 -6.41 -10.02
CA THR A 136 14.79 -6.76 -8.85
C THR A 136 15.10 -8.26 -8.82
N MET A 137 14.08 -9.12 -9.05
CA MET A 137 14.28 -10.56 -9.14
C MET A 137 15.23 -10.95 -10.26
N ARG A 138 15.09 -10.34 -11.46
CA ARG A 138 16.00 -10.56 -12.59
C ARG A 138 17.44 -10.10 -12.33
N ALA A 139 17.62 -9.15 -11.43
CA ALA A 139 18.93 -8.62 -11.06
C ALA A 139 19.64 -9.44 -9.97
N ALA A 140 18.95 -10.38 -9.33
CA ALA A 140 19.48 -11.24 -8.28
C ALA A 140 20.45 -12.29 -8.82
N ASP A 141 21.47 -12.63 -8.04
CA ASP A 141 22.42 -13.72 -8.36
C ASP A 141 21.79 -15.09 -8.06
N PHE A 142 20.92 -15.15 -7.07
CA PHE A 142 20.26 -16.36 -6.60
C PHE A 142 18.85 -16.05 -6.11
N ILE A 143 17.87 -16.87 -6.45
CA ILE A 143 16.48 -16.74 -6.05
C ILE A 143 16.06 -17.98 -5.27
N VAL A 144 15.35 -17.78 -4.17
CA VAL A 144 14.63 -18.82 -3.44
C VAL A 144 13.15 -18.52 -3.56
N ASP A 145 12.42 -19.35 -4.30
CA ASP A 145 10.97 -19.22 -4.49
C ASP A 145 10.24 -20.03 -3.40
N VAL A 146 9.49 -19.30 -2.57
CA VAL A 146 8.74 -19.86 -1.44
C VAL A 146 7.24 -19.81 -1.75
N GLY A 147 6.58 -20.97 -1.67
CA GLY A 147 5.18 -21.06 -2.04
C GLY A 147 4.59 -22.43 -1.70
N PRO A 148 3.70 -23.01 -2.57
CA PRO A 148 3.16 -22.39 -3.81
C PRO A 148 2.11 -21.31 -3.57
N TYR A 149 1.48 -21.31 -2.39
CA TYR A 149 0.41 -20.39 -1.98
C TYR A 149 0.78 -19.69 -0.67
N ALA A 150 -0.15 -18.96 -0.08
CA ALA A 150 0.02 -18.30 1.20
C ALA A 150 -0.60 -19.14 2.36
N GLY A 151 -0.23 -18.80 3.61
CA GLY A 151 -0.78 -19.41 4.82
C GLY A 151 -0.42 -20.89 4.96
N VAL A 152 -1.40 -21.73 5.33
CA VAL A 152 -1.21 -23.17 5.59
C VAL A 152 -0.82 -23.98 4.35
N HIS A 153 -1.05 -23.45 3.16
CA HIS A 153 -0.70 -24.06 1.88
C HIS A 153 0.62 -23.54 1.30
N GLY A 154 1.32 -22.68 2.02
CA GLY A 154 2.61 -22.12 1.67
C GLY A 154 3.75 -22.66 2.51
N GLY A 155 4.89 -21.98 2.47
CA GLY A 155 6.05 -22.28 3.30
C GLY A 155 6.95 -23.39 2.76
N GLU A 156 6.71 -23.89 1.54
CA GLU A 156 7.62 -24.81 0.85
C GLU A 156 8.63 -24.03 -0.02
N ILE A 157 9.86 -24.51 -0.09
CA ILE A 157 10.79 -24.07 -1.12
C ILE A 157 10.42 -24.79 -2.42
N ILE A 158 9.85 -24.04 -3.37
CA ILE A 158 9.40 -24.58 -4.66
C ILE A 158 10.58 -24.82 -5.58
N CYS A 159 11.47 -23.86 -5.65
CA CYS A 159 12.75 -23.97 -6.34
C CYS A 159 13.75 -22.96 -5.77
N ALA A 160 15.02 -23.24 -5.99
CA ALA A 160 16.12 -22.36 -5.62
C ALA A 160 17.21 -22.46 -6.68
N GLY A 161 17.78 -21.34 -7.09
CA GLY A 161 18.80 -21.30 -8.12
C GLY A 161 18.92 -19.93 -8.78
N THR A 162 19.47 -19.91 -9.98
CA THR A 162 19.54 -18.70 -10.81
C THR A 162 18.14 -18.32 -11.32
N VAL A 163 18.00 -17.12 -11.84
CA VAL A 163 16.77 -16.66 -12.52
C VAL A 163 16.29 -17.68 -13.56
N GLN A 164 17.23 -18.26 -14.32
CA GLN A 164 16.93 -19.24 -15.37
C GLN A 164 16.38 -20.55 -14.78
N ASP A 165 16.90 -21.01 -13.64
CA ASP A 165 16.40 -22.21 -12.95
C ASP A 165 14.97 -22.01 -12.48
N VAL A 166 14.65 -20.83 -11.92
CA VAL A 166 13.30 -20.47 -11.49
C VAL A 166 12.35 -20.36 -12.69
N MET A 167 12.77 -19.73 -13.79
CA MET A 167 11.97 -19.63 -15.02
C MET A 167 11.65 -21.01 -15.63
N ASN A 168 12.53 -21.98 -15.51
CA ASN A 168 12.36 -23.33 -16.03
C ASN A 168 11.53 -24.23 -15.07
N CYS A 169 11.34 -23.83 -13.83
CA CYS A 169 10.58 -24.61 -12.86
C CYS A 169 9.07 -24.53 -13.16
N GLU A 170 8.47 -25.67 -13.52
CA GLU A 170 7.04 -25.74 -13.86
C GLU A 170 6.14 -25.47 -12.66
N ARG A 171 6.56 -25.86 -11.44
CA ARG A 171 5.81 -25.66 -10.18
C ARG A 171 5.84 -24.21 -9.72
N SER A 172 6.80 -23.40 -10.18
CA SER A 172 6.99 -22.02 -9.76
C SER A 172 5.98 -21.08 -10.43
N ILE A 173 5.13 -20.46 -9.64
CA ILE A 173 4.22 -19.39 -10.10
C ILE A 173 5.05 -18.16 -10.48
N THR A 174 6.02 -17.78 -9.67
CA THR A 174 6.99 -16.72 -9.92
C THR A 174 7.71 -16.97 -11.25
N GLY A 175 8.24 -18.18 -11.46
CA GLY A 175 8.89 -18.58 -12.71
C GLY A 175 7.97 -18.53 -13.92
N ALA A 176 6.68 -18.81 -13.75
CA ALA A 176 5.71 -18.70 -14.83
C ALA A 176 5.50 -17.26 -15.30
N TYR A 177 5.51 -16.27 -14.40
CA TYR A 177 5.47 -14.85 -14.76
C TYR A 177 6.79 -14.36 -15.31
N LEU A 178 7.92 -14.64 -14.67
CA LEU A 178 9.26 -14.28 -15.16
C LEU A 178 9.56 -14.80 -16.57
N SER A 179 9.07 -16.00 -16.91
CA SER A 179 9.26 -16.60 -18.24
C SER A 179 8.23 -16.13 -19.28
N GLY A 180 7.20 -15.38 -18.88
CA GLY A 180 6.10 -14.97 -19.73
C GLY A 180 5.09 -16.10 -20.06
N ARG A 181 5.22 -17.30 -19.46
CA ARG A 181 4.22 -18.39 -19.57
C ARG A 181 2.86 -17.96 -19.00
N ARG A 182 2.89 -17.09 -17.97
CA ARG A 182 1.74 -16.35 -17.45
C ARG A 182 2.02 -14.86 -17.55
N LYS A 183 1.03 -14.08 -17.90
CA LYS A 183 1.13 -12.61 -17.92
C LYS A 183 -0.24 -12.01 -17.66
N VAL A 184 -0.25 -10.79 -17.11
CA VAL A 184 -1.45 -9.97 -17.06
C VAL A 184 -1.76 -9.54 -18.49
N PRO A 185 -2.97 -9.80 -19.01
CA PRO A 185 -3.31 -9.45 -20.39
C PRO A 185 -3.42 -7.94 -20.57
N VAL A 186 -3.10 -7.45 -21.76
CA VAL A 186 -3.45 -6.08 -22.16
C VAL A 186 -4.88 -6.14 -22.72
N PRO A 187 -5.82 -5.28 -22.28
CA PRO A 187 -7.16 -5.24 -22.83
C PRO A 187 -7.15 -4.94 -24.34
N GLU A 188 -7.94 -5.67 -25.12
CA GLU A 188 -8.05 -5.46 -26.58
C GLU A 188 -8.71 -4.12 -26.90
N THR A 189 -9.61 -3.66 -26.04
CA THR A 189 -10.32 -2.39 -26.19
C THR A 189 -10.35 -1.64 -24.87
N ARG A 190 -10.17 -0.33 -24.92
CA ARG A 190 -10.29 0.55 -23.75
C ARG A 190 -11.73 1.04 -23.60
N ARG A 191 -12.23 1.12 -22.36
CA ARG A 191 -13.55 1.67 -22.07
C ARG A 191 -13.58 3.16 -22.40
N ALA A 192 -14.58 3.60 -23.15
CA ALA A 192 -14.79 5.02 -23.45
C ALA A 192 -15.38 5.80 -22.26
N GLY A 193 -15.79 5.09 -21.20
CA GLY A 193 -16.46 5.69 -20.05
C GLY A 193 -17.87 6.17 -20.34
N SER A 194 -18.39 7.01 -19.46
CA SER A 194 -19.77 7.54 -19.55
C SER A 194 -19.89 8.77 -20.46
N GLY A 195 -18.82 9.25 -21.07
CA GLY A 195 -18.74 10.53 -21.79
C GLY A 195 -18.75 11.76 -20.89
N LYS A 196 -18.75 11.59 -19.56
CA LYS A 196 -18.69 12.66 -18.57
C LYS A 196 -17.29 12.75 -17.98
N LEU A 197 -16.88 13.94 -17.59
CA LEU A 197 -15.58 14.22 -17.03
C LEU A 197 -15.72 14.81 -15.62
N LEU A 198 -14.81 14.45 -14.72
CA LEU A 198 -14.53 15.19 -13.51
C LEU A 198 -13.26 16.00 -13.77
N THR A 199 -13.37 17.33 -13.81
CA THR A 199 -12.25 18.22 -14.14
C THR A 199 -11.85 19.04 -12.93
N VAL A 200 -10.57 19.01 -12.59
CA VAL A 200 -9.93 19.84 -11.57
C VAL A 200 -9.18 20.96 -12.29
N HIS A 201 -9.47 22.21 -11.95
CA HIS A 201 -8.82 23.39 -12.50
C HIS A 201 -7.87 24.00 -11.49
N GLY A 202 -6.67 24.37 -11.95
CA GLY A 202 -5.70 25.12 -11.18
C GLY A 202 -5.23 24.43 -9.91
N ALA A 203 -4.97 23.13 -9.93
CA ALA A 203 -4.46 22.40 -8.78
C ALA A 203 -3.08 22.91 -8.35
N LYS A 204 -2.96 23.44 -7.11
CA LYS A 204 -1.77 24.19 -6.61
C LYS A 204 -1.24 23.65 -5.27
N GLU A 205 -1.77 22.54 -4.77
CA GLU A 205 -1.35 21.99 -3.47
C GLU A 205 0.06 21.43 -3.52
N ASN A 206 0.88 21.72 -2.51
CA ASN A 206 2.28 21.33 -2.37
C ASN A 206 3.11 21.78 -3.61
N ASN A 207 3.64 20.81 -4.37
CA ASN A 207 4.48 21.09 -5.55
C ASN A 207 3.69 21.22 -6.87
N LEU A 208 2.36 21.10 -6.85
CA LEU A 208 1.54 21.25 -8.05
C LEU A 208 1.56 22.70 -8.58
N LYS A 209 1.72 22.85 -9.89
CA LYS A 209 1.97 24.14 -10.56
C LYS A 209 0.74 24.72 -11.26
N GLY A 210 -0.44 24.62 -10.63
CA GLY A 210 -1.67 25.15 -11.21
C GLY A 210 -2.12 24.33 -12.43
N ILE A 211 -2.12 23.01 -12.30
CA ILE A 211 -2.45 22.11 -13.40
C ILE A 211 -3.96 21.87 -13.52
N ASP A 212 -4.42 21.72 -14.76
CA ASP A 212 -5.77 21.28 -15.08
C ASP A 212 -5.75 19.80 -15.43
N VAL A 213 -6.65 19.01 -14.80
CA VAL A 213 -6.70 17.56 -14.98
C VAL A 213 -8.14 17.11 -15.13
N SER A 214 -8.43 16.36 -16.20
CA SER A 214 -9.75 15.77 -16.47
C SER A 214 -9.69 14.25 -16.30
N ILE A 215 -10.65 13.68 -15.55
CA ILE A 215 -10.79 12.26 -15.27
C ILE A 215 -12.08 11.77 -15.96
N PRO A 216 -12.01 10.86 -16.93
CA PRO A 216 -13.19 10.26 -17.54
C PRO A 216 -13.96 9.42 -16.51
N LEU A 217 -15.27 9.66 -16.36
CA LEU A 217 -16.12 8.91 -15.44
C LEU A 217 -16.57 7.58 -16.06
N GLY A 218 -16.62 6.54 -15.22
CA GLY A 218 -16.95 5.18 -15.66
C GLY A 218 -15.75 4.47 -16.30
N THR A 219 -14.52 4.87 -15.95
CA THR A 219 -13.28 4.26 -16.43
C THR A 219 -12.39 3.81 -15.29
N PHE A 220 -11.45 2.93 -15.62
CA PHE A 220 -10.31 2.62 -14.79
C PHE A 220 -9.15 3.57 -15.15
N THR A 221 -8.93 4.58 -14.31
CA THR A 221 -7.92 5.63 -14.54
C THR A 221 -6.76 5.45 -13.58
N CYS A 222 -5.51 5.42 -14.09
CA CYS A 222 -4.31 5.44 -13.27
C CYS A 222 -3.63 6.82 -13.29
N VAL A 223 -3.23 7.28 -12.10
CA VAL A 223 -2.36 8.46 -11.92
C VAL A 223 -0.95 7.96 -11.71
N THR A 224 -0.07 8.27 -12.65
CA THR A 224 1.30 7.77 -12.74
C THR A 224 2.32 8.90 -12.62
N GLY A 225 3.60 8.56 -12.63
CA GLY A 225 4.72 9.50 -12.58
C GLY A 225 5.71 9.17 -11.48
N VAL A 226 6.88 9.79 -11.55
CA VAL A 226 7.99 9.54 -10.63
C VAL A 226 7.63 9.83 -9.18
N SER A 227 8.43 9.30 -8.24
CA SER A 227 8.25 9.59 -6.81
C SER A 227 8.34 11.08 -6.54
N GLY A 228 7.40 11.63 -5.73
CA GLY A 228 7.35 13.07 -5.43
C GLY A 228 6.81 13.97 -6.55
N SER A 229 6.26 13.43 -7.65
CA SER A 229 5.71 14.22 -8.76
C SER A 229 4.38 14.95 -8.45
N GLY A 230 3.74 14.69 -7.29
CA GLY A 230 2.51 15.35 -6.87
C GLY A 230 1.24 14.50 -6.98
N LYS A 231 1.34 13.20 -7.26
CA LYS A 231 0.19 12.28 -7.39
C LYS A 231 -0.73 12.30 -6.18
N SER A 232 -0.19 12.08 -4.98
CA SER A 232 -0.98 12.08 -3.73
C SER A 232 -1.50 13.48 -3.38
N SER A 233 -0.82 14.57 -3.80
CA SER A 233 -1.32 15.93 -3.67
C SER A 233 -2.57 16.14 -4.51
N LEU A 234 -2.57 15.70 -5.77
CA LEU A 234 -3.72 15.79 -6.65
C LEU A 234 -4.88 14.89 -6.17
N VAL A 235 -4.61 13.61 -5.98
CA VAL A 235 -5.66 12.61 -5.73
C VAL A 235 -6.15 12.66 -4.30
N ASN A 236 -5.24 12.58 -3.30
CA ASN A 236 -5.64 12.46 -1.89
C ASN A 236 -5.94 13.81 -1.24
N GLN A 237 -5.14 14.86 -1.53
CA GLN A 237 -5.30 16.14 -0.85
C GLN A 237 -6.37 17.03 -1.53
N ILE A 238 -6.51 17.00 -2.85
CA ILE A 238 -7.50 17.79 -3.56
C ILE A 238 -8.75 16.98 -3.86
N ILE A 239 -8.69 16.01 -4.77
CA ILE A 239 -9.88 15.31 -5.30
C ILE A 239 -10.63 14.59 -4.18
N TYR A 240 -9.95 13.71 -3.43
CA TYR A 240 -10.59 12.93 -2.38
C TYR A 240 -11.17 13.83 -1.30
N LYS A 241 -10.41 14.78 -0.76
CA LYS A 241 -10.90 15.63 0.34
C LYS A 241 -12.06 16.53 -0.10
N TYR A 242 -12.03 17.07 -1.33
CA TYR A 242 -13.13 17.87 -1.86
C TYR A 242 -14.40 17.05 -2.02
N LEU A 243 -14.33 15.91 -2.71
CA LEU A 243 -15.49 15.07 -2.95
C LEU A 243 -16.00 14.42 -1.65
N ALA A 244 -15.13 14.07 -0.71
CA ALA A 244 -15.52 13.56 0.60
C ALA A 244 -16.28 14.61 1.41
N ALA A 245 -15.86 15.87 1.37
CA ALA A 245 -16.58 16.96 2.02
C ALA A 245 -17.97 17.20 1.38
N LYS A 246 -18.04 17.20 0.04
CA LYS A 246 -19.25 17.50 -0.72
C LYS A 246 -20.25 16.35 -0.73
N LEU A 247 -19.80 15.13 -1.07
CA LEU A 247 -20.67 13.96 -1.26
C LEU A 247 -20.92 13.19 0.03
N ASN A 248 -19.85 12.97 0.82
CA ASN A 248 -19.94 12.17 2.06
C ASN A 248 -20.12 13.02 3.32
N ARG A 249 -20.21 14.36 3.21
CA ARG A 249 -20.31 15.32 4.34
C ARG A 249 -19.17 15.16 5.35
N ALA A 250 -17.99 14.76 4.90
CA ALA A 250 -16.81 14.63 5.74
C ALA A 250 -16.26 16.00 6.14
N ARG A 251 -15.73 16.13 7.38
CA ARG A 251 -15.09 17.37 7.87
C ARG A 251 -13.63 17.45 7.41
N THR A 252 -13.41 17.45 6.11
CA THR A 252 -12.09 17.55 5.49
C THR A 252 -11.93 18.88 4.79
N ARG A 253 -10.71 19.44 4.79
CA ARG A 253 -10.38 20.63 3.99
C ARG A 253 -9.54 20.17 2.80
N PRO A 254 -9.97 20.41 1.57
CA PRO A 254 -9.17 20.13 0.39
C PRO A 254 -7.95 21.05 0.33
N GLY A 255 -6.92 20.62 -0.40
CA GLY A 255 -5.76 21.43 -0.75
C GLY A 255 -6.13 22.57 -1.70
N ALA A 256 -5.13 23.35 -2.11
CA ALA A 256 -5.33 24.53 -2.95
C ALA A 256 -5.63 24.16 -4.42
N PHE A 257 -6.75 24.66 -4.96
CA PHE A 257 -7.18 24.55 -6.36
C PHE A 257 -8.15 25.69 -6.69
N ASP A 258 -8.43 25.93 -7.99
CA ASP A 258 -9.34 27.00 -8.40
C ASP A 258 -10.81 26.52 -8.43
N SER A 259 -11.13 25.45 -9.15
CA SER A 259 -12.49 24.86 -9.20
C SER A 259 -12.47 23.36 -9.54
N ILE A 260 -13.59 22.67 -9.26
CA ILE A 260 -13.84 21.30 -9.72
C ILE A 260 -15.22 21.26 -10.38
N GLU A 261 -15.30 20.68 -11.58
CA GLU A 261 -16.50 20.52 -12.36
C GLU A 261 -16.80 19.02 -12.60
N GLY A 262 -18.07 18.66 -12.82
CA GLY A 262 -18.50 17.30 -13.11
C GLY A 262 -18.74 16.43 -11.87
N ASP A 263 -18.65 17.00 -10.68
CA ASP A 263 -18.91 16.31 -9.43
C ASP A 263 -20.40 15.99 -9.19
N GLU A 264 -21.31 16.68 -9.91
CA GLU A 264 -22.73 16.42 -9.91
C GLU A 264 -23.12 15.05 -10.52
N TYR A 265 -22.20 14.42 -11.25
CA TYR A 265 -22.40 13.08 -11.82
C TYR A 265 -22.07 11.96 -10.84
N LEU A 266 -21.50 12.29 -9.69
CA LEU A 266 -21.08 11.35 -8.66
C LEU A 266 -22.00 11.42 -7.43
N ASP A 267 -22.26 10.27 -6.83
CA ASP A 267 -23.07 10.17 -5.61
C ASP A 267 -22.23 9.90 -4.35
N LYS A 268 -21.05 9.31 -4.51
CA LYS A 268 -20.21 8.90 -3.39
C LYS A 268 -18.74 8.80 -3.80
N ILE A 269 -17.84 9.08 -2.85
CA ILE A 269 -16.42 8.77 -2.97
C ILE A 269 -15.98 7.81 -1.86
N ILE A 270 -15.15 6.84 -2.20
CA ILE A 270 -14.61 5.84 -1.29
C ILE A 270 -13.10 5.80 -1.47
N ALA A 271 -12.35 6.08 -0.39
CA ALA A 271 -10.91 5.86 -0.39
C ALA A 271 -10.57 4.49 0.21
N ILE A 272 -9.70 3.78 -0.46
CA ILE A 272 -9.18 2.47 -0.06
C ILE A 272 -7.66 2.61 0.06
N ASP A 273 -7.21 2.93 1.26
CA ASP A 273 -5.81 3.13 1.62
C ASP A 273 -5.27 1.97 2.49
N GLN A 274 -3.98 1.98 2.76
CA GLN A 274 -3.29 0.97 3.55
C GLN A 274 -3.44 1.17 5.07
N SER A 275 -4.24 2.14 5.53
CA SER A 275 -4.46 2.34 6.96
C SER A 275 -5.15 1.12 7.58
N PRO A 276 -4.84 0.77 8.84
CA PRO A 276 -5.45 -0.38 9.50
C PRO A 276 -6.98 -0.31 9.51
N ILE A 277 -7.67 -1.45 9.37
CA ILE A 277 -9.13 -1.57 9.47
C ILE A 277 -9.65 -1.36 10.90
N GLY A 278 -8.76 -1.19 11.85
CA GLY A 278 -9.05 -0.89 13.25
C GLY A 278 -7.77 -0.85 14.08
N ARG A 279 -7.86 -0.18 15.23
CA ARG A 279 -6.72 0.04 16.13
C ARG A 279 -6.68 -0.91 17.33
N THR A 280 -7.65 -1.79 17.45
CA THR A 280 -7.80 -2.71 18.59
C THR A 280 -7.79 -4.16 18.12
N PRO A 281 -7.39 -5.11 18.97
CA PRO A 281 -7.44 -6.54 18.66
C PRO A 281 -8.85 -7.08 18.36
N ARG A 282 -9.91 -6.33 18.70
CA ARG A 282 -11.32 -6.67 18.42
C ARG A 282 -11.70 -6.42 16.97
N SER A 283 -11.03 -5.49 16.31
CA SER A 283 -11.25 -5.28 14.87
C SER A 283 -10.61 -6.42 14.09
N ASN A 284 -11.36 -7.00 13.16
CA ASN A 284 -10.92 -8.11 12.32
C ASN A 284 -11.70 -8.10 10.98
N PRO A 285 -11.31 -8.90 9.98
CA PRO A 285 -11.99 -8.97 8.69
C PRO A 285 -13.49 -9.24 8.82
N ALA A 286 -13.91 -10.14 9.73
CA ALA A 286 -15.33 -10.46 9.92
C ALA A 286 -16.16 -9.29 10.44
N THR A 287 -15.61 -8.51 11.39
CA THR A 287 -16.31 -7.34 11.93
C THR A 287 -16.37 -6.20 10.92
N TYR A 288 -15.29 -5.98 10.17
CA TYR A 288 -15.20 -4.90 9.18
C TYR A 288 -16.13 -5.11 7.98
N THR A 289 -16.19 -6.31 7.43
CA THR A 289 -17.10 -6.67 6.34
C THR A 289 -18.54 -6.86 6.80
N GLY A 290 -18.76 -6.89 8.11
CA GLY A 290 -20.07 -7.13 8.71
C GLY A 290 -20.57 -8.59 8.57
N VAL A 291 -19.73 -9.52 8.11
CA VAL A 291 -20.10 -10.96 8.06
C VAL A 291 -20.29 -11.54 9.45
N PHE A 292 -19.59 -11.01 10.44
CA PHE A 292 -19.72 -11.46 11.82
C PHE A 292 -21.13 -11.26 12.41
N ASN A 293 -21.86 -10.24 11.95
CA ASN A 293 -23.26 -10.06 12.36
C ASN A 293 -24.13 -11.24 11.91
N ASP A 294 -24.01 -11.62 10.63
CA ASP A 294 -24.78 -12.75 10.07
C ASP A 294 -24.37 -14.09 10.72
N ILE A 295 -23.09 -14.25 11.07
CA ILE A 295 -22.60 -15.43 11.80
C ILE A 295 -23.20 -15.49 13.21
N ARG A 296 -23.23 -14.38 13.95
CA ARG A 296 -23.82 -14.33 15.30
C ARG A 296 -25.33 -14.63 15.28
N ASP A 297 -26.04 -14.13 14.29
CA ASP A 297 -27.46 -14.39 14.12
C ASP A 297 -27.70 -15.89 13.86
N LEU A 298 -26.87 -16.50 13.02
CA LEU A 298 -26.91 -17.95 12.76
C LEU A 298 -26.68 -18.77 14.04
N PHE A 299 -25.71 -18.38 14.88
CA PHE A 299 -25.46 -19.07 16.14
C PHE A 299 -26.62 -18.93 17.14
N ALA A 300 -27.29 -17.77 17.17
CA ALA A 300 -28.48 -17.54 17.99
C ALA A 300 -29.68 -18.40 17.52
N GLU A 301 -29.73 -18.80 16.26
CA GLU A 301 -30.77 -19.65 15.71
C GLU A 301 -30.58 -21.16 16.00
N THR A 302 -29.40 -21.57 16.52
CA THR A 302 -29.12 -22.97 16.89
C THR A 302 -30.05 -23.44 18.03
N ASN A 303 -30.33 -24.74 18.09
CA ASN A 303 -31.17 -25.31 19.13
C ASN A 303 -30.61 -25.10 20.54
N ASP A 304 -29.27 -25.26 20.70
CA ASP A 304 -28.60 -25.05 21.98
C ASP A 304 -28.75 -23.61 22.47
N ALA A 305 -28.55 -22.63 21.56
CA ALA A 305 -28.71 -21.21 21.90
C ALA A 305 -30.16 -20.88 22.28
N LYS A 306 -31.14 -21.42 21.57
CA LYS A 306 -32.57 -21.23 21.88
C LYS A 306 -32.95 -21.85 23.22
N MET A 307 -32.44 -23.02 23.54
CA MET A 307 -32.70 -23.67 24.84
C MET A 307 -32.17 -22.84 26.02
N HIS A 308 -31.04 -22.16 25.84
CA HIS A 308 -30.45 -21.27 26.84
C HIS A 308 -30.98 -19.82 26.79
N GLY A 309 -31.87 -19.49 25.85
CA GLY A 309 -32.37 -18.13 25.65
C GLY A 309 -31.30 -17.14 25.16
N TYR A 310 -30.26 -17.62 24.46
CA TYR A 310 -29.16 -16.79 23.96
C TYR A 310 -29.56 -16.05 22.69
N THR A 311 -29.35 -14.75 22.69
CA THR A 311 -29.51 -13.87 21.53
C THR A 311 -28.18 -13.67 20.81
N SER A 312 -28.19 -13.04 19.63
CA SER A 312 -26.96 -12.72 18.87
C SER A 312 -25.94 -11.88 19.65
N GLY A 313 -26.40 -11.12 20.66
CA GLY A 313 -25.52 -10.37 21.57
C GLY A 313 -24.61 -11.28 22.41
N ARG A 314 -25.07 -12.50 22.76
CA ARG A 314 -24.27 -13.49 23.50
C ARG A 314 -22.99 -13.90 22.75
N PHE A 315 -23.06 -13.95 21.44
CA PHE A 315 -21.95 -14.33 20.53
C PHE A 315 -21.08 -13.14 20.11
N SER A 316 -21.27 -11.96 20.74
CA SER A 316 -20.41 -10.79 20.53
C SER A 316 -19.32 -10.71 21.58
N PHE A 317 -18.06 -10.63 21.14
CA PHE A 317 -16.95 -10.36 22.06
C PHE A 317 -16.85 -8.89 22.50
N ASN A 318 -17.70 -8.00 21.96
CA ASN A 318 -17.77 -6.58 22.35
C ASN A 318 -18.79 -6.32 23.46
N VAL A 319 -19.72 -7.25 23.71
CA VAL A 319 -20.86 -7.07 24.64
C VAL A 319 -20.68 -7.99 25.84
N LYS A 320 -21.01 -7.50 27.04
CA LYS A 320 -21.02 -8.30 28.27
C LYS A 320 -22.00 -9.47 28.18
N GLY A 321 -21.69 -10.55 28.89
CA GLY A 321 -22.53 -11.72 28.99
C GLY A 321 -21.98 -12.96 28.30
N GLY A 322 -21.44 -12.86 27.09
CA GLY A 322 -20.84 -13.99 26.37
C GLY A 322 -19.33 -13.93 26.24
N ARG A 323 -18.75 -12.75 26.39
CA ARG A 323 -17.30 -12.54 26.30
C ARG A 323 -16.57 -12.97 27.58
N CYS A 324 -15.29 -13.21 27.48
CA CYS A 324 -14.41 -13.33 28.64
C CYS A 324 -14.28 -11.95 29.30
N GLU A 325 -14.68 -11.83 30.57
CA GLU A 325 -14.61 -10.54 31.28
C GLU A 325 -13.18 -10.20 31.75
N ALA A 326 -12.27 -11.18 31.86
CA ALA A 326 -10.87 -10.91 32.26
C ALA A 326 -10.10 -10.15 31.20
N CYS A 327 -10.32 -10.41 29.90
CA CYS A 327 -9.73 -9.69 28.78
C CYS A 327 -10.75 -8.84 28.02
N GLU A 328 -11.96 -8.73 28.54
CA GLU A 328 -13.05 -7.98 27.92
C GLU A 328 -13.36 -8.34 26.46
N GLY A 329 -13.01 -9.57 26.04
CA GLY A 329 -13.19 -10.08 24.69
C GLY A 329 -12.00 -9.86 23.74
N ASP A 330 -10.90 -9.27 24.20
CA ASP A 330 -9.70 -9.07 23.38
C ASP A 330 -8.95 -10.37 23.08
N GLY A 331 -9.11 -11.39 23.98
CA GLY A 331 -8.35 -12.63 23.90
C GLY A 331 -6.91 -12.51 24.39
N ILE A 332 -6.39 -11.30 24.47
CA ILE A 332 -5.03 -10.95 24.89
C ILE A 332 -5.09 -9.89 25.98
N ILE A 333 -4.05 -9.81 26.79
CA ILE A 333 -3.84 -8.77 27.79
C ILE A 333 -2.64 -7.93 27.34
N LYS A 334 -2.84 -6.63 27.28
CA LYS A 334 -1.79 -5.66 26.99
C LYS A 334 -1.03 -5.36 28.28
N ILE A 335 0.26 -5.58 28.28
CA ILE A 335 1.16 -5.18 29.35
C ILE A 335 1.89 -3.92 28.89
N GLU A 336 1.52 -2.77 29.47
CA GLU A 336 2.15 -1.49 29.13
C GLU A 336 3.54 -1.40 29.76
N MET A 337 4.54 -1.18 28.93
CA MET A 337 5.93 -1.02 29.35
C MET A 337 6.37 0.42 29.02
N HIS A 338 6.52 1.27 30.06
CA HIS A 338 6.75 2.72 29.90
C HIS A 338 7.94 3.11 29.00
N PHE A 339 8.97 2.27 28.87
CA PHE A 339 10.19 2.57 28.09
C PHE A 339 10.47 1.53 26.98
N LEU A 340 9.63 0.51 26.85
CA LEU A 340 9.73 -0.55 25.84
C LEU A 340 8.41 -0.67 25.10
N PRO A 341 8.41 -1.29 23.91
CA PRO A 341 7.15 -1.61 23.22
C PRO A 341 6.21 -2.44 24.10
N ASP A 342 4.93 -2.15 24.06
CA ASP A 342 3.90 -2.90 24.78
C ASP A 342 3.95 -4.39 24.41
N VAL A 343 3.82 -5.26 25.41
CA VAL A 343 3.78 -6.71 25.23
C VAL A 343 2.35 -7.20 25.30
N TYR A 344 1.99 -8.05 24.34
CA TYR A 344 0.66 -8.67 24.28
C TYR A 344 0.79 -10.16 24.61
N VAL A 345 0.11 -10.59 25.65
CA VAL A 345 0.09 -11.99 26.09
C VAL A 345 -1.31 -12.58 25.98
N PRO A 346 -1.47 -13.89 25.64
CA PRO A 346 -2.77 -14.54 25.66
C PRO A 346 -3.42 -14.44 27.04
N CYS A 347 -4.72 -14.18 27.10
CA CYS A 347 -5.46 -14.15 28.35
C CYS A 347 -5.45 -15.54 29.01
N GLU A 348 -5.01 -15.65 30.25
CA GLU A 348 -4.90 -16.91 30.97
C GLU A 348 -6.26 -17.58 31.22
N VAL A 349 -7.32 -16.77 31.40
CA VAL A 349 -8.68 -17.27 31.69
C VAL A 349 -9.31 -17.91 30.45
N CYS A 350 -9.34 -17.21 29.32
CA CYS A 350 -9.96 -17.74 28.10
C CYS A 350 -8.94 -18.38 27.14
N LYS A 351 -7.65 -18.35 27.44
CA LYS A 351 -6.56 -18.89 26.60
C LYS A 351 -6.64 -18.40 25.15
N GLY A 352 -6.89 -17.12 24.98
CA GLY A 352 -7.03 -16.49 23.64
C GLY A 352 -8.41 -16.60 23.01
N LYS A 353 -9.34 -17.38 23.58
CA LYS A 353 -10.63 -17.70 22.94
C LYS A 353 -11.68 -16.59 22.95
N ARG A 354 -11.44 -15.47 23.63
CA ARG A 354 -12.30 -14.28 23.68
C ARG A 354 -13.65 -14.44 24.41
N TYR A 355 -14.17 -15.65 24.55
CA TYR A 355 -15.49 -15.98 25.11
C TYR A 355 -15.41 -16.73 26.44
N ASN A 356 -16.49 -16.72 27.19
CA ASN A 356 -16.65 -17.57 28.35
C ASN A 356 -17.00 -19.02 27.92
N ARG A 357 -16.86 -19.96 28.85
CA ARG A 357 -17.05 -21.39 28.60
C ARG A 357 -18.45 -21.72 28.08
N GLU A 358 -19.47 -21.17 28.67
CA GLU A 358 -20.87 -21.42 28.33
C GLU A 358 -21.19 -21.03 26.88
N THR A 359 -20.67 -19.88 26.39
CA THR A 359 -20.85 -19.45 25.00
C THR A 359 -20.16 -20.41 24.03
N LEU A 360 -19.00 -20.96 24.42
CA LEU A 360 -18.25 -21.93 23.60
C LEU A 360 -18.87 -23.34 23.57
N GLU A 361 -19.83 -23.66 24.44
CA GLU A 361 -20.56 -24.93 24.41
C GLU A 361 -21.57 -24.98 23.25
N VAL A 362 -22.07 -23.81 22.80
CA VAL A 362 -22.95 -23.70 21.62
C VAL A 362 -22.19 -23.99 20.34
N LYS A 363 -22.67 -24.94 19.55
CA LYS A 363 -22.01 -25.37 18.30
C LYS A 363 -22.97 -25.31 17.11
N TYR A 364 -22.39 -24.94 15.98
CA TYR A 364 -23.01 -25.05 14.66
C TYR A 364 -22.13 -25.98 13.79
N LYS A 365 -22.70 -27.03 13.22
CA LYS A 365 -21.95 -28.08 12.48
C LYS A 365 -20.67 -28.56 13.23
N GLY A 366 -20.76 -28.71 14.56
CA GLY A 366 -19.66 -29.19 15.41
C GLY A 366 -18.61 -28.13 15.78
N LYS A 367 -18.69 -26.90 15.25
CA LYS A 367 -17.78 -25.79 15.53
C LYS A 367 -18.43 -24.74 16.43
N ASN A 368 -17.73 -24.24 17.43
CA ASN A 368 -18.17 -23.11 18.23
C ASN A 368 -17.81 -21.76 17.56
N ILE A 369 -18.25 -20.66 18.15
CA ILE A 369 -18.03 -19.31 17.55
C ILE A 369 -16.53 -18.94 17.46
N TYR A 370 -15.70 -19.39 18.37
CA TYR A 370 -14.25 -19.18 18.32
C TYR A 370 -13.61 -20.00 17.20
N ASP A 371 -14.00 -21.28 17.07
CA ASP A 371 -13.49 -22.13 15.99
C ASP A 371 -13.79 -21.53 14.61
N VAL A 372 -14.95 -20.89 14.45
CA VAL A 372 -15.31 -20.17 13.21
C VAL A 372 -14.43 -18.94 12.98
N LEU A 373 -14.09 -18.19 14.02
CA LEU A 373 -13.18 -17.05 13.89
C LEU A 373 -11.74 -17.47 13.54
N GLU A 374 -11.33 -18.68 13.95
CA GLU A 374 -10.01 -19.25 13.63
C GLU A 374 -9.94 -19.90 12.23
N MET A 375 -11.08 -20.12 11.56
CA MET A 375 -11.10 -20.60 10.18
C MET A 375 -10.45 -19.56 9.26
N THR A 376 -9.76 -20.05 8.24
CA THR A 376 -9.39 -19.22 7.09
C THR A 376 -10.64 -18.80 6.31
N VAL A 377 -10.52 -17.78 5.48
CA VAL A 377 -11.62 -17.36 4.59
C VAL A 377 -12.00 -18.50 3.65
N ASP A 378 -11.02 -19.25 3.12
CA ASP A 378 -11.25 -20.40 2.23
C ASP A 378 -12.08 -21.48 2.94
N GLU A 379 -11.69 -21.89 4.16
CA GLU A 379 -12.46 -22.84 4.99
C GLU A 379 -13.87 -22.30 5.29
N GLY A 380 -13.98 -20.99 5.55
CA GLY A 380 -15.27 -20.35 5.81
C GLY A 380 -16.21 -20.32 4.61
N VAL A 381 -15.69 -20.12 3.40
CA VAL A 381 -16.47 -20.19 2.15
C VAL A 381 -17.08 -21.59 1.98
N GLU A 382 -16.31 -22.65 2.22
CA GLU A 382 -16.80 -24.01 2.14
C GLU A 382 -17.81 -24.32 3.27
N PHE A 383 -17.49 -23.96 4.51
CA PHE A 383 -18.31 -24.22 5.69
C PHE A 383 -19.69 -23.56 5.63
N PHE A 384 -19.76 -22.33 5.13
CA PHE A 384 -21.00 -21.54 5.00
C PHE A 384 -21.64 -21.58 3.62
N SER A 385 -21.30 -22.52 2.76
CA SER A 385 -21.84 -22.67 1.40
C SER A 385 -23.38 -22.62 1.31
N ASN A 386 -24.08 -23.12 2.36
CA ASN A 386 -25.55 -23.12 2.45
C ASN A 386 -26.14 -21.82 3.04
N HIS A 387 -25.32 -20.79 3.36
CA HIS A 387 -25.77 -19.50 3.92
C HIS A 387 -25.43 -18.34 3.00
N PRO A 388 -26.31 -18.00 2.04
CA PRO A 388 -25.99 -17.05 0.95
C PRO A 388 -25.46 -15.69 1.42
N LYS A 389 -25.94 -15.16 2.57
CA LYS A 389 -25.48 -13.87 3.12
C LYS A 389 -24.04 -13.94 3.60
N ILE A 390 -23.69 -15.00 4.35
CA ILE A 390 -22.33 -15.22 4.88
C ILE A 390 -21.40 -15.58 3.71
N TYR A 391 -21.81 -16.56 2.89
CA TYR A 391 -21.06 -17.07 1.75
C TYR A 391 -20.60 -15.94 0.82
N ARG A 392 -21.52 -15.04 0.40
CA ARG A 392 -21.19 -13.94 -0.51
C ARG A 392 -20.11 -13.02 0.05
N LYS A 393 -20.19 -12.66 1.34
CA LYS A 393 -19.21 -11.77 1.98
C LYS A 393 -17.83 -12.46 2.14
N LEU A 394 -17.80 -13.76 2.44
CA LEU A 394 -16.56 -14.52 2.49
C LEU A 394 -15.96 -14.73 1.11
N LEU A 395 -16.80 -14.98 0.10
CA LEU A 395 -16.37 -15.12 -1.28
C LEU A 395 -15.69 -13.84 -1.79
N THR A 396 -16.22 -12.65 -1.47
CA THR A 396 -15.55 -11.39 -1.85
C THR A 396 -14.17 -11.22 -1.19
N LEU A 397 -13.98 -11.72 0.04
CA LEU A 397 -12.66 -11.75 0.68
C LEU A 397 -11.70 -12.72 -0.01
N GLN A 398 -12.19 -13.88 -0.45
CA GLN A 398 -11.42 -14.86 -1.20
C GLN A 398 -11.00 -14.32 -2.58
N GLU A 399 -11.93 -13.67 -3.30
CA GLU A 399 -11.71 -13.09 -4.63
C GLU A 399 -10.64 -11.99 -4.63
N VAL A 400 -10.52 -11.21 -3.56
CA VAL A 400 -9.43 -10.23 -3.40
C VAL A 400 -8.10 -10.86 -2.94
N GLY A 401 -7.99 -12.19 -2.93
CA GLY A 401 -6.76 -12.90 -2.57
C GLY A 401 -6.50 -13.01 -1.07
N LEU A 402 -7.53 -12.93 -0.22
CA LEU A 402 -7.43 -13.08 1.24
C LEU A 402 -7.91 -14.44 1.75
N GLY A 403 -7.94 -15.47 0.90
CA GLY A 403 -8.40 -16.81 1.25
C GLY A 403 -7.67 -17.43 2.45
N TYR A 404 -6.38 -17.17 2.58
CA TYR A 404 -5.53 -17.68 3.66
C TYR A 404 -5.69 -16.95 5.00
N VAL A 405 -6.27 -15.76 5.01
CA VAL A 405 -6.42 -14.94 6.22
C VAL A 405 -7.50 -15.54 7.12
N LYS A 406 -7.27 -15.58 8.44
CA LYS A 406 -8.30 -16.04 9.38
C LYS A 406 -9.43 -15.01 9.46
N ILE A 407 -10.68 -15.50 9.50
CA ILE A 407 -11.89 -14.67 9.59
C ILE A 407 -11.83 -13.71 10.79
N GLY A 408 -11.33 -14.18 11.94
CA GLY A 408 -11.16 -13.42 13.17
C GLY A 408 -9.76 -12.84 13.42
N GLN A 409 -8.88 -12.79 12.41
CA GLN A 409 -7.52 -12.27 12.55
C GLN A 409 -7.52 -10.83 13.05
N PRO A 410 -6.82 -10.48 14.15
CA PRO A 410 -6.77 -9.12 14.64
C PRO A 410 -6.26 -8.13 13.57
N ALA A 411 -6.91 -6.97 13.46
CA ALA A 411 -6.53 -5.93 12.50
C ALA A 411 -5.07 -5.45 12.66
N THR A 412 -4.54 -5.54 13.89
CA THR A 412 -3.17 -5.16 14.23
C THR A 412 -2.09 -6.11 13.69
N THR A 413 -2.49 -7.30 13.24
CA THR A 413 -1.59 -8.32 12.67
C THR A 413 -1.69 -8.40 11.14
N LEU A 414 -2.59 -7.62 10.54
CA LEU A 414 -2.70 -7.52 9.09
C LEU A 414 -1.63 -6.57 8.53
N SER A 415 -1.05 -6.92 7.41
CA SER A 415 -0.24 -6.00 6.61
C SER A 415 -1.09 -4.86 6.05
N GLY A 416 -0.45 -3.76 5.62
CA GLY A 416 -1.16 -2.63 5.00
C GLY A 416 -1.95 -3.07 3.76
N GLY A 417 -1.36 -3.92 2.91
CA GLY A 417 -2.03 -4.46 1.72
C GLY A 417 -3.20 -5.38 2.05
N GLU A 418 -3.10 -6.23 3.09
CA GLU A 418 -4.22 -7.05 3.56
C GLU A 418 -5.38 -6.19 4.08
N ALA A 419 -5.07 -5.16 4.89
CA ALA A 419 -6.06 -4.23 5.40
C ALA A 419 -6.80 -3.50 4.25
N GLN A 420 -6.06 -3.08 3.23
CA GLN A 420 -6.61 -2.45 2.03
C GLN A 420 -7.55 -3.39 1.26
N ARG A 421 -7.15 -4.64 1.08
CA ARG A 421 -8.00 -5.66 0.41
C ARG A 421 -9.24 -6.01 1.21
N VAL A 422 -9.19 -6.03 2.56
CA VAL A 422 -10.39 -6.19 3.39
C VAL A 422 -11.36 -5.03 3.17
N LYS A 423 -10.86 -3.78 3.06
CA LYS A 423 -11.69 -2.61 2.74
C LYS A 423 -12.34 -2.75 1.37
N LEU A 424 -11.57 -3.18 0.37
CA LEU A 424 -12.06 -3.41 -0.99
C LEU A 424 -13.16 -4.47 -1.00
N ALA A 425 -12.95 -5.63 -0.35
CA ALA A 425 -13.95 -6.69 -0.23
C ALA A 425 -15.25 -6.21 0.43
N ALA A 426 -15.13 -5.38 1.48
CA ALA A 426 -16.30 -4.81 2.15
C ALA A 426 -17.12 -3.90 1.21
N GLU A 427 -16.47 -3.12 0.35
CA GLU A 427 -17.18 -2.28 -0.63
C GLU A 427 -17.80 -3.11 -1.77
N LEU A 428 -17.09 -4.13 -2.28
CA LEU A 428 -17.60 -5.06 -3.29
C LEU A 428 -18.85 -5.82 -2.85
N SER A 429 -18.96 -6.11 -1.55
CA SER A 429 -20.13 -6.81 -1.01
C SER A 429 -21.39 -5.95 -0.98
N LYS A 430 -21.28 -4.63 -1.19
CA LYS A 430 -22.38 -3.67 -1.20
C LYS A 430 -22.98 -3.54 -2.61
N ARG A 431 -24.23 -3.11 -2.68
CA ARG A 431 -24.88 -2.80 -3.96
C ARG A 431 -24.28 -1.51 -4.54
N SER A 432 -23.76 -1.58 -5.75
CA SER A 432 -23.25 -0.42 -6.48
C SER A 432 -24.38 0.40 -7.10
N THR A 433 -24.20 1.72 -7.15
CA THR A 433 -25.09 2.66 -7.86
C THR A 433 -24.61 2.96 -9.29
N GLY A 434 -23.37 2.58 -9.63
CA GLY A 434 -22.73 2.93 -10.90
C GLY A 434 -22.28 4.40 -11.00
N LYS A 435 -22.31 5.16 -9.90
CA LYS A 435 -21.90 6.57 -9.82
C LYS A 435 -20.90 6.84 -8.70
N THR A 436 -20.27 5.79 -8.18
CA THR A 436 -19.28 5.89 -7.11
C THR A 436 -17.90 6.04 -7.71
N ILE A 437 -17.08 6.95 -7.16
CA ILE A 437 -15.66 7.01 -7.46
C ILE A 437 -14.87 6.32 -6.34
N TYR A 438 -14.09 5.31 -6.70
CA TYR A 438 -13.17 4.60 -5.83
C TYR A 438 -11.76 5.17 -6.03
N VAL A 439 -11.12 5.58 -4.95
CA VAL A 439 -9.75 6.07 -4.94
C VAL A 439 -8.88 5.06 -4.22
N LEU A 440 -7.87 4.53 -4.90
CA LEU A 440 -6.93 3.56 -4.35
C LEU A 440 -5.51 4.14 -4.42
N ASP A 441 -4.76 3.98 -3.35
CA ASP A 441 -3.38 4.44 -3.26
C ASP A 441 -2.45 3.23 -3.17
N GLU A 442 -1.68 2.98 -4.22
CA GLU A 442 -0.74 1.88 -4.41
C GLU A 442 -1.30 0.51 -3.98
N PRO A 443 -2.42 0.04 -4.56
CA PRO A 443 -3.09 -1.18 -4.11
C PRO A 443 -2.31 -2.47 -4.38
N THR A 444 -1.25 -2.43 -5.17
CA THR A 444 -0.40 -3.60 -5.47
C THR A 444 0.77 -3.78 -4.51
N THR A 445 0.93 -2.89 -3.54
CA THR A 445 2.01 -2.95 -2.54
C THR A 445 2.03 -4.30 -1.82
N GLY A 446 3.19 -4.97 -1.82
CA GLY A 446 3.38 -6.27 -1.18
C GLY A 446 2.61 -7.42 -1.82
N LEU A 447 2.22 -7.29 -3.09
CA LEU A 447 1.51 -8.33 -3.82
C LEU A 447 2.42 -9.05 -4.82
N HIS A 448 2.38 -10.36 -4.80
CA HIS A 448 2.90 -11.16 -5.90
C HIS A 448 2.09 -10.91 -7.18
N THR A 449 2.72 -10.97 -8.36
CA THR A 449 2.09 -10.70 -9.66
C THR A 449 0.80 -11.52 -9.89
N ALA A 450 0.71 -12.74 -9.36
CA ALA A 450 -0.51 -13.55 -9.43
C ALA A 450 -1.68 -12.93 -8.65
N ASP A 451 -1.40 -12.27 -7.52
CA ASP A 451 -2.43 -11.60 -6.72
C ASP A 451 -2.78 -10.22 -7.30
N VAL A 452 -1.81 -9.54 -7.95
CA VAL A 452 -2.06 -8.35 -8.78
C VAL A 452 -3.08 -8.68 -9.88
N HIS A 453 -2.92 -9.81 -10.54
CA HIS A 453 -3.85 -10.25 -11.59
C HIS A 453 -5.30 -10.40 -11.04
N LYS A 454 -5.47 -11.07 -9.90
CA LYS A 454 -6.79 -11.18 -9.24
C LYS A 454 -7.36 -9.83 -8.82
N LEU A 455 -6.50 -8.94 -8.29
CA LEU A 455 -6.91 -7.59 -7.92
C LEU A 455 -7.44 -6.82 -9.14
N LEU A 456 -6.78 -6.94 -10.29
CA LEU A 456 -7.22 -6.29 -11.53
C LEU A 456 -8.61 -6.78 -11.98
N GLU A 457 -8.88 -8.09 -11.93
CA GLU A 457 -10.22 -8.64 -12.22
C GLU A 457 -11.32 -8.01 -11.34
N VAL A 458 -10.95 -7.72 -10.08
CA VAL A 458 -11.86 -7.06 -9.14
C VAL A 458 -12.09 -5.59 -9.49
N LEU A 459 -11.02 -4.84 -9.83
CA LEU A 459 -11.11 -3.44 -10.22
C LEU A 459 -11.88 -3.27 -11.53
N GLU A 460 -11.66 -4.16 -12.48
CA GLU A 460 -12.41 -4.22 -13.74
C GLU A 460 -13.91 -4.43 -13.49
N ARG A 461 -14.27 -5.39 -12.63
CA ARG A 461 -15.68 -5.62 -12.22
C ARG A 461 -16.35 -4.38 -11.62
N LEU A 462 -15.61 -3.61 -10.80
CA LEU A 462 -16.12 -2.33 -10.27
C LEU A 462 -16.39 -1.32 -11.39
N THR A 463 -15.47 -1.22 -12.34
CA THR A 463 -15.59 -0.31 -13.48
C THR A 463 -16.72 -0.73 -14.42
N ASP A 464 -16.86 -2.02 -14.70
CA ASP A 464 -17.95 -2.59 -15.51
C ASP A 464 -19.34 -2.34 -14.88
N GLY A 465 -19.38 -2.20 -13.55
CA GLY A 465 -20.57 -1.75 -12.82
C GLY A 465 -20.91 -0.27 -13.00
N GLY A 466 -20.22 0.46 -13.88
CA GLY A 466 -20.41 1.88 -14.18
C GLY A 466 -19.70 2.84 -13.24
N ASN A 467 -18.93 2.34 -12.26
CA ASN A 467 -18.19 3.18 -11.32
C ASN A 467 -16.90 3.72 -11.95
N THR A 468 -16.35 4.77 -11.36
CA THR A 468 -15.02 5.27 -11.70
C THR A 468 -14.01 4.70 -10.71
N VAL A 469 -12.93 4.15 -11.20
CA VAL A 469 -11.81 3.65 -10.40
C VAL A 469 -10.59 4.51 -10.68
N LEU A 470 -10.13 5.26 -9.68
CA LEU A 470 -8.96 6.15 -9.75
C LEU A 470 -7.85 5.58 -8.87
N VAL A 471 -6.74 5.20 -9.47
CA VAL A 471 -5.65 4.51 -8.79
C VAL A 471 -4.36 5.29 -8.93
N ILE A 472 -3.64 5.51 -7.82
CA ILE A 472 -2.22 5.92 -7.86
C ILE A 472 -1.42 4.64 -7.96
N GLU A 473 -0.60 4.48 -9.02
CA GLU A 473 0.17 3.26 -9.22
C GLU A 473 1.50 3.47 -9.93
N HIS A 474 2.42 2.53 -9.62
CA HIS A 474 3.73 2.40 -10.24
C HIS A 474 3.93 1.06 -10.95
N ASN A 475 3.10 0.07 -10.62
CA ASN A 475 3.15 -1.26 -11.21
C ASN A 475 2.69 -1.21 -12.68
N LEU A 476 3.59 -1.58 -13.58
CA LEU A 476 3.33 -1.51 -15.03
C LEU A 476 2.24 -2.50 -15.49
N ASP A 477 2.04 -3.61 -14.78
CA ASP A 477 0.96 -4.55 -15.10
C ASP A 477 -0.42 -3.91 -14.86
N VAL A 478 -0.55 -3.09 -13.81
CA VAL A 478 -1.76 -2.31 -13.56
C VAL A 478 -1.90 -1.17 -14.56
N ILE A 479 -0.82 -0.44 -14.80
CA ILE A 479 -0.84 0.74 -15.69
C ILE A 479 -1.23 0.34 -17.12
N LYS A 480 -0.72 -0.79 -17.63
CA LYS A 480 -1.05 -1.26 -18.99
C LYS A 480 -2.51 -1.70 -19.15
N THR A 481 -3.20 -2.05 -18.05
CA THR A 481 -4.62 -2.48 -18.09
C THR A 481 -5.60 -1.32 -17.94
N ALA A 482 -5.15 -0.14 -17.49
CA ALA A 482 -5.99 1.04 -17.31
C ALA A 482 -6.61 1.53 -18.62
N ASP A 483 -7.80 2.12 -18.54
CA ASP A 483 -8.46 2.76 -19.69
C ASP A 483 -7.86 4.13 -19.99
N TYR A 484 -7.43 4.86 -18.95
CA TYR A 484 -6.89 6.21 -19.04
C TYR A 484 -5.75 6.44 -18.06
N LEU A 485 -4.73 7.17 -18.49
CA LEU A 485 -3.58 7.52 -17.67
C LEU A 485 -3.47 9.04 -17.50
N ILE A 486 -3.00 9.45 -16.34
CA ILE A 486 -2.63 10.83 -16.01
C ILE A 486 -1.20 10.77 -15.49
N ASP A 487 -0.23 11.20 -16.30
CA ASP A 487 1.20 11.12 -15.95
C ASP A 487 1.72 12.47 -15.46
N LEU A 488 2.16 12.50 -14.18
CA LEU A 488 2.67 13.70 -13.52
C LEU A 488 4.19 13.67 -13.44
N GLY A 489 4.81 14.81 -13.63
CA GLY A 489 6.27 14.91 -13.59
C GLY A 489 6.78 16.29 -13.97
N PRO A 490 7.89 16.34 -14.74
CA PRO A 490 8.73 15.22 -15.17
C PRO A 490 9.58 14.64 -14.05
N GLU A 491 9.88 15.41 -12.99
CA GLU A 491 10.70 15.05 -11.85
C GLU A 491 9.88 15.09 -10.54
N GLY A 492 10.52 14.76 -9.41
CA GLY A 492 9.96 14.95 -8.06
C GLY A 492 10.23 16.35 -7.48
N GLY A 493 9.46 16.72 -6.44
CA GLY A 493 9.63 17.98 -5.72
C GLY A 493 9.39 19.21 -6.59
N ASP A 494 10.23 20.24 -6.44
CA ASP A 494 10.07 21.54 -7.14
C ASP A 494 10.14 21.44 -8.67
N LYS A 495 10.82 20.41 -9.19
CA LYS A 495 10.93 20.15 -10.63
C LYS A 495 9.77 19.30 -11.18
N GLY A 496 8.87 18.84 -10.30
CA GLY A 496 7.66 18.11 -10.62
C GLY A 496 6.42 18.99 -10.64
N GLY A 497 5.27 18.38 -10.41
CA GLY A 497 4.00 19.06 -10.21
C GLY A 497 3.35 19.57 -11.48
N THR A 498 3.75 19.10 -12.65
CA THR A 498 3.13 19.40 -13.94
C THR A 498 2.51 18.16 -14.56
N LEU A 499 1.50 18.36 -15.40
CA LEU A 499 0.93 17.30 -16.23
C LEU A 499 1.87 17.06 -17.42
N VAL A 500 2.47 15.87 -17.50
CA VAL A 500 3.38 15.51 -18.60
C VAL A 500 2.58 15.10 -19.84
N CYS A 501 1.65 14.19 -19.66
CA CYS A 501 0.69 13.76 -20.67
C CYS A 501 -0.50 13.05 -20.02
N CYS A 502 -1.58 12.93 -20.75
CA CYS A 502 -2.75 12.14 -20.37
C CYS A 502 -3.35 11.50 -21.62
N GLY A 503 -4.05 10.39 -21.45
CA GLY A 503 -4.67 9.64 -22.55
C GLY A 503 -4.70 8.15 -22.27
N THR A 504 -4.90 7.35 -23.31
CA THR A 504 -4.80 5.89 -23.21
C THR A 504 -3.35 5.47 -22.93
N PRO A 505 -3.12 4.26 -22.39
CA PRO A 505 -1.76 3.73 -22.20
C PRO A 505 -0.90 3.80 -23.49
N GLU A 506 -1.52 3.59 -24.65
CA GLU A 506 -0.86 3.67 -25.95
C GLU A 506 -0.41 5.10 -26.30
N GLU A 507 -1.24 6.10 -26.01
CA GLU A 507 -0.93 7.51 -26.23
C GLU A 507 0.19 7.98 -25.28
N VAL A 508 0.16 7.56 -24.01
CA VAL A 508 1.21 7.87 -23.03
C VAL A 508 2.53 7.17 -23.41
N ALA A 509 2.48 5.93 -23.92
CA ALA A 509 3.65 5.21 -24.41
C ALA A 509 4.30 5.88 -25.66
N ALA A 510 3.52 6.65 -26.41
CA ALA A 510 4.02 7.44 -27.54
C ALA A 510 4.61 8.82 -27.11
N CYS A 511 4.41 9.24 -25.86
CA CYS A 511 4.90 10.51 -25.34
C CYS A 511 6.38 10.40 -24.90
N ASP A 512 7.31 10.98 -25.66
CA ASP A 512 8.76 10.94 -25.38
C ASP A 512 9.16 11.57 -24.04
N LYS A 513 8.34 12.48 -23.52
CA LYS A 513 8.58 13.16 -22.23
C LYS A 513 8.20 12.31 -21.02
N SER A 514 7.37 11.28 -21.21
CA SER A 514 6.89 10.41 -20.14
C SER A 514 7.91 9.33 -19.80
N TYR A 515 8.37 9.31 -18.56
CA TYR A 515 9.16 8.19 -18.07
C TYR A 515 8.30 6.92 -17.98
N THR A 516 7.08 7.02 -17.47
CA THR A 516 6.13 5.90 -17.45
C THR A 516 5.90 5.33 -18.85
N GLY A 517 5.71 6.20 -19.85
CA GLY A 517 5.53 5.80 -21.24
C GLY A 517 6.70 5.00 -21.82
N ARG A 518 7.93 5.36 -21.47
CA ARG A 518 9.14 4.63 -21.93
C ARG A 518 9.17 3.18 -21.44
N TYR A 519 8.83 2.93 -20.16
CA TYR A 519 8.78 1.59 -19.58
C TYR A 519 7.54 0.81 -20.04
N LEU A 520 6.45 1.51 -20.31
CA LEU A 520 5.18 0.91 -20.75
C LEU A 520 5.24 0.41 -22.21
N LYS A 521 5.94 1.13 -23.08
CA LYS A 521 6.02 0.86 -24.53
C LYS A 521 6.36 -0.60 -24.88
N PRO A 522 7.38 -1.25 -24.28
CA PRO A 522 7.71 -2.65 -24.56
C PRO A 522 6.60 -3.63 -24.15
N MET A 523 5.78 -3.28 -23.15
CA MET A 523 4.73 -4.15 -22.62
C MET A 523 3.45 -4.12 -23.47
N LEU A 524 3.20 -3.03 -24.18
CA LEU A 524 2.08 -2.87 -25.09
C LEU A 524 2.36 -3.45 -26.47
N SER A 525 3.63 -3.63 -26.84
CA SER A 525 4.05 -4.11 -28.17
C SER A 525 4.07 -5.63 -28.30
N LYS A 526 3.69 -6.34 -27.26
CA LYS A 526 3.66 -7.81 -27.17
C LYS A 526 2.21 -8.27 -27.12
#